data_2007fc7287a4b90c25e9af158afa58e2
#
_entry.id   2007fc7287a4b90c25e9af158afa58e2
#
_cell.length_a   1.000
_cell.length_b   1.000
_cell.length_c   1.000
_cell.angle_alpha   90.00
_cell.angle_beta   90.00
_cell.angle_gamma   90.00
#
_symmetry.space_group_name_H-M   'P 1'
#
loop_
_entity.id
_entity.type
_entity.pdbx_description
1 polymer ?
#
loop_
_entity_poly.entity_id
_entity_poly.type
_entity_poly.pdbx_seq_one_letter_code
_entity_poly.pdbx_strand_id
1 'polypeptide(L)'
;FGLFCAQNGFKSLPSEPKIVSLYLTYLSTKNAKMSTLKRRLVSIGVIHKLKGFYLDTKHPSIIENIMGIKRRKGSIQKGKKPILISNLKVLIDVIDEKINEEIKKLRDRTIILIGFSGGFRRNEIVSLDYDDLDFVPEGVKINIKRSKTDQFGEGSVKALPYFDNPKYCPVASLKKWISVSE
;
A
#
# COMPACT_ATOMS: atom_id res chain seq x y z
N PHE A 1 14.51 11.21 -13.91
CA PHE A 1 15.65 12.09 -13.68
C PHE A 1 16.53 12.09 -14.92
N GLY A 2 16.95 10.92 -15.43
CA GLY A 2 17.78 10.82 -16.64
C GLY A 2 17.23 11.61 -17.84
N LEU A 3 15.93 11.45 -18.15
CA LEU A 3 15.28 12.20 -19.23
C LEU A 3 15.33 13.72 -19.01
N PHE A 4 15.08 14.17 -17.79
CA PHE A 4 15.19 15.59 -17.47
C PHE A 4 16.61 16.12 -17.69
N CYS A 5 17.62 15.36 -17.28
CA CYS A 5 19.01 15.75 -17.50
C CYS A 5 19.35 15.78 -19.01
N ALA A 6 18.95 14.75 -19.76
CA ALA A 6 19.21 14.70 -21.20
C ALA A 6 18.55 15.86 -21.95
N GLN A 7 17.31 16.21 -21.61
CA GLN A 7 16.57 17.33 -22.25
C GLN A 7 17.18 18.71 -21.93
N ASN A 8 17.90 18.83 -20.82
CA ASN A 8 18.50 20.11 -20.37
C ASN A 8 20.03 20.14 -20.47
N GLY A 9 20.65 19.16 -21.12
CA GLY A 9 22.10 19.11 -21.31
C GLY A 9 22.89 18.83 -20.02
N PHE A 10 22.26 18.23 -19.00
CA PHE A 10 22.90 17.91 -17.73
C PHE A 10 23.36 16.45 -17.67
N LYS A 11 24.43 16.20 -16.95
CA LYS A 11 24.86 14.83 -16.63
C LYS A 11 24.00 14.27 -15.50
N SER A 12 23.40 13.11 -15.73
CA SER A 12 22.52 12.47 -14.75
C SER A 12 23.26 11.59 -13.74
N LEU A 13 24.47 11.10 -14.11
CA LEU A 13 25.26 10.18 -13.26
C LEU A 13 26.77 10.29 -13.61
N PRO A 14 27.64 10.70 -12.70
CA PRO A 14 27.31 11.38 -11.46
C PRO A 14 26.61 12.72 -11.70
N SER A 15 25.76 13.14 -10.76
CA SER A 15 25.06 14.41 -10.84
C SER A 15 25.40 15.28 -9.64
N GLU A 16 25.34 16.58 -9.83
CA GLU A 16 25.56 17.55 -8.75
C GLU A 16 24.28 17.80 -7.95
N PRO A 17 24.37 18.14 -6.64
CA PRO A 17 23.22 18.50 -5.81
C PRO A 17 22.35 19.60 -6.42
N LYS A 18 22.95 20.58 -7.10
CA LYS A 18 22.24 21.67 -7.79
C LYS A 18 21.31 21.17 -8.88
N ILE A 19 21.76 20.19 -9.71
CA ILE A 19 20.93 19.61 -10.77
C ILE A 19 19.77 18.82 -10.18
N VAL A 20 20.01 18.07 -9.10
CA VAL A 20 18.95 17.36 -8.37
C VAL A 20 17.93 18.36 -7.82
N SER A 21 18.40 19.48 -7.26
CA SER A 21 17.52 20.56 -6.77
C SER A 21 16.66 21.15 -7.89
N LEU A 22 17.21 21.44 -9.07
CA LEU A 22 16.47 21.91 -10.25
C LEU A 22 15.40 20.90 -10.68
N TYR A 23 15.73 19.60 -10.72
CA TYR A 23 14.77 18.55 -11.03
C TYR A 23 13.60 18.49 -10.03
N LEU A 24 13.87 18.63 -8.73
CA LEU A 24 12.81 18.66 -7.73
C LEU A 24 11.91 19.90 -7.91
N THR A 25 12.48 21.05 -8.27
CA THR A 25 11.70 22.23 -8.63
C THR A 25 10.84 21.98 -9.85
N TYR A 26 11.40 21.43 -10.92
CA TYR A 26 10.65 21.04 -12.12
C TYR A 26 9.48 20.11 -11.79
N LEU A 27 9.70 19.06 -11.00
CA LEU A 27 8.59 18.19 -10.57
C LEU A 27 7.55 18.95 -9.74
N SER A 28 7.99 19.89 -8.93
CA SER A 28 7.09 20.74 -8.15
C SER A 28 6.19 21.61 -9.05
N THR A 29 6.70 22.18 -10.14
CA THR A 29 5.88 22.93 -11.11
C THR A 29 4.86 22.03 -11.84
N LYS A 30 5.18 20.75 -12.01
CA LYS A 30 4.26 19.71 -12.52
C LYS A 30 3.30 19.14 -11.45
N ASN A 31 3.08 19.86 -10.35
CA ASN A 31 2.19 19.48 -9.26
C ASN A 31 2.51 18.17 -8.53
N ALA A 32 3.75 17.69 -8.59
CA ALA A 32 4.17 16.54 -7.79
C ALA A 32 4.00 16.81 -6.28
N LYS A 33 3.50 15.79 -5.56
CA LYS A 33 3.33 15.86 -4.10
C LYS A 33 4.69 15.84 -3.38
N MET A 34 4.76 16.42 -2.19
CA MET A 34 5.98 16.42 -1.36
C MET A 34 6.53 15.01 -1.09
N SER A 35 5.64 14.03 -0.87
CA SER A 35 6.03 12.61 -0.72
C SER A 35 6.71 12.05 -1.96
N THR A 36 6.26 12.45 -3.14
CA THR A 36 6.86 12.07 -4.44
C THR A 36 8.24 12.69 -4.59
N LEU A 37 8.39 13.99 -4.26
CA LEU A 37 9.69 14.67 -4.34
C LEU A 37 10.72 14.00 -3.43
N LYS A 38 10.36 13.73 -2.17
CA LYS A 38 11.23 13.01 -1.22
C LYS A 38 11.61 11.63 -1.72
N ARG A 39 10.67 10.87 -2.23
CA ARG A 39 10.95 9.53 -2.79
C ARG A 39 11.90 9.60 -4.00
N ARG A 40 11.72 10.58 -4.89
CA ARG A 40 12.61 10.79 -6.04
C ARG A 40 14.03 11.11 -5.60
N LEU A 41 14.19 12.01 -4.60
CA LEU A 41 15.50 12.33 -4.04
C LEU A 41 16.21 11.09 -3.49
N VAL A 42 15.50 10.30 -2.67
CA VAL A 42 16.04 9.03 -2.12
C VAL A 42 16.45 8.08 -3.26
N SER A 43 15.60 7.90 -4.28
CA SER A 43 15.92 7.01 -5.41
C SER A 43 17.14 7.46 -6.18
N ILE A 44 17.31 8.77 -6.41
CA ILE A 44 18.51 9.33 -7.07
C ILE A 44 19.75 9.05 -6.23
N GLY A 45 19.70 9.27 -4.91
CA GLY A 45 20.83 8.99 -4.02
C GLY A 45 21.21 7.50 -4.01
N VAL A 46 20.21 6.60 -3.95
CA VAL A 46 20.44 5.14 -4.00
C VAL A 46 21.12 4.73 -5.30
N ILE A 47 20.66 5.23 -6.46
CA ILE A 47 21.27 4.89 -7.75
C ILE A 47 22.74 5.39 -7.81
N HIS A 48 23.03 6.59 -7.33
CA HIS A 48 24.41 7.09 -7.25
C HIS A 48 25.28 6.16 -6.42
N LYS A 49 24.82 5.80 -5.22
CA LYS A 49 25.53 4.88 -4.31
C LYS A 49 25.77 3.51 -4.97
N LEU A 50 24.76 2.92 -5.61
CA LEU A 50 24.89 1.62 -6.31
C LEU A 50 25.88 1.66 -7.49
N LYS A 51 26.08 2.83 -8.09
CA LYS A 51 27.04 3.03 -9.19
C LYS A 51 28.40 3.55 -8.72
N GLY A 52 28.65 3.57 -7.40
CA GLY A 52 29.94 4.01 -6.83
C GLY A 52 30.16 5.53 -6.84
N PHE A 53 29.12 6.33 -7.07
CA PHE A 53 29.23 7.78 -7.06
C PHE A 53 28.69 8.37 -5.74
N TYR A 54 29.36 9.38 -5.24
CA TYR A 54 28.87 10.15 -4.11
C TYR A 54 27.90 11.24 -4.57
N LEU A 55 26.75 11.33 -3.90
CA LEU A 55 25.80 12.44 -4.02
C LEU A 55 25.35 12.84 -2.61
N ASP A 56 25.65 14.06 -2.21
CA ASP A 56 25.14 14.61 -0.95
C ASP A 56 23.66 15.01 -1.11
N THR A 57 22.77 14.11 -0.71
CA THR A 57 21.33 14.37 -0.71
C THR A 57 20.87 15.31 0.39
N LYS A 58 21.75 15.64 1.34
CA LYS A 58 21.52 16.61 2.42
C LYS A 58 22.16 17.97 2.14
N HIS A 59 22.74 18.16 0.96
CA HIS A 59 23.35 19.42 0.57
C HIS A 59 22.38 20.60 0.76
N PRO A 60 22.84 21.76 1.26
CA PRO A 60 21.97 22.92 1.52
C PRO A 60 21.08 23.30 0.35
N SER A 61 21.60 23.30 -0.88
CA SER A 61 20.81 23.62 -2.08
C SER A 61 19.59 22.70 -2.29
N ILE A 62 19.64 21.45 -1.85
CA ILE A 62 18.53 20.51 -1.93
C ILE A 62 17.57 20.74 -0.76
N ILE A 63 18.10 20.84 0.45
CA ILE A 63 17.29 20.98 1.67
C ILE A 63 16.49 22.28 1.64
N GLU A 64 17.15 23.41 1.37
CA GLU A 64 16.52 24.73 1.31
C GLU A 64 15.44 24.79 0.22
N ASN A 65 15.72 24.20 -0.96
CA ASN A 65 14.75 24.11 -2.03
C ASN A 65 13.51 23.29 -1.61
N ILE A 66 13.71 22.12 -1.01
CA ILE A 66 12.59 21.30 -0.49
C ILE A 66 11.80 22.07 0.57
N MET A 67 12.48 22.80 1.46
CA MET A 67 11.82 23.64 2.47
C MET A 67 11.01 24.76 1.81
N GLY A 68 11.57 25.43 0.80
CA GLY A 68 10.87 26.47 0.02
C GLY A 68 9.64 25.91 -0.70
N ILE A 69 9.77 24.75 -1.34
CA ILE A 69 8.61 24.06 -1.98
C ILE A 69 7.55 23.70 -0.92
N LYS A 70 7.98 23.19 0.24
CA LYS A 70 7.07 22.85 1.35
C LYS A 70 6.31 24.06 1.88
N ARG A 71 6.98 25.21 2.05
CA ARG A 71 6.34 26.47 2.47
C ARG A 71 5.29 26.92 1.47
N ARG A 72 5.59 26.86 0.17
CA ARG A 72 4.69 27.30 -0.91
C ARG A 72 3.49 26.36 -1.11
N LYS A 73 3.69 25.04 -1.08
CA LYS A 73 2.62 24.04 -1.36
C LYS A 73 1.85 23.60 -0.13
N GLY A 74 2.37 23.83 1.05
CA GLY A 74 1.93 23.18 2.28
C GLY A 74 2.41 21.71 2.34
N SER A 75 2.24 21.11 3.50
CA SER A 75 2.62 19.71 3.72
C SER A 75 1.47 18.85 4.25
N ILE A 76 0.26 19.41 4.28
CA ILE A 76 -0.92 18.70 4.78
C ILE A 76 -1.25 17.57 3.80
N GLN A 77 -1.12 16.35 4.27
CA GLN A 77 -1.62 15.19 3.55
C GLN A 77 -3.07 14.97 3.94
N LYS A 78 -3.97 15.07 2.96
CA LYS A 78 -5.36 14.62 3.17
C LYS A 78 -5.33 13.08 3.29
N GLY A 79 -5.40 12.58 4.51
CA GLY A 79 -5.60 11.16 4.79
C GLY A 79 -6.92 10.68 4.19
N LYS A 80 -6.99 9.39 3.86
CA LYS A 80 -8.27 8.76 3.54
C LYS A 80 -9.07 8.58 4.82
N LYS A 81 -10.39 8.73 4.74
CA LYS A 81 -11.27 8.42 5.87
C LYS A 81 -11.19 6.92 6.17
N PRO A 82 -11.15 6.51 7.44
CA PRO A 82 -11.23 5.10 7.79
C PRO A 82 -12.59 4.53 7.38
N ILE A 83 -12.62 3.26 7.04
CA ILE A 83 -13.86 2.52 6.85
C ILE A 83 -14.37 2.13 8.23
N LEU A 84 -15.57 2.59 8.58
CA LEU A 84 -16.26 2.21 9.81
C LEU A 84 -17.11 0.96 9.58
N ILE A 85 -17.56 0.32 10.66
CA ILE A 85 -18.43 -0.87 10.59
C ILE A 85 -19.72 -0.57 9.82
N SER A 86 -20.30 0.63 9.97
CA SER A 86 -21.45 1.06 9.20
C SER A 86 -21.18 1.09 7.68
N ASN A 87 -20.00 1.59 7.27
CA ASN A 87 -19.59 1.59 5.87
C ASN A 87 -19.37 0.14 5.35
N LEU A 88 -18.81 -0.74 6.19
CA LEU A 88 -18.63 -2.14 5.84
C LEU A 88 -19.98 -2.81 5.56
N LYS A 89 -20.97 -2.60 6.43
CA LYS A 89 -22.33 -3.15 6.24
C LYS A 89 -22.93 -2.69 4.92
N VAL A 90 -22.86 -1.39 4.62
CA VAL A 90 -23.35 -0.84 3.35
C VAL A 90 -22.63 -1.47 2.15
N LEU A 91 -21.31 -1.70 2.23
CA LEU A 91 -20.56 -2.34 1.15
C LEU A 91 -21.05 -3.77 0.91
N ILE A 92 -21.31 -4.55 1.96
CA ILE A 92 -21.82 -5.91 1.86
C ILE A 92 -23.25 -5.90 1.27
N ASP A 93 -24.12 -4.99 1.72
CA ASP A 93 -25.47 -4.87 1.20
C ASP A 93 -25.48 -4.52 -0.30
N VAL A 94 -24.60 -3.61 -0.73
CA VAL A 94 -24.44 -3.25 -2.16
C VAL A 94 -23.95 -4.45 -2.99
N ILE A 95 -23.03 -5.26 -2.46
CA ILE A 95 -22.58 -6.49 -3.14
C ILE A 95 -23.77 -7.44 -3.34
N ASP A 96 -24.57 -7.62 -2.29
CA ASP A 96 -25.74 -8.51 -2.33
C ASP A 96 -26.79 -8.05 -3.35
N GLU A 97 -26.98 -6.74 -3.48
CA GLU A 97 -27.97 -6.15 -4.38
C GLU A 97 -27.49 -6.03 -5.84
N LYS A 98 -26.21 -5.70 -6.06
CA LYS A 98 -25.69 -5.31 -7.39
C LYS A 98 -25.01 -6.43 -8.15
N ILE A 99 -24.55 -7.48 -7.46
CA ILE A 99 -23.87 -8.60 -8.09
C ILE A 99 -24.83 -9.76 -8.23
N ASN A 100 -25.16 -10.13 -9.48
CA ASN A 100 -26.10 -11.22 -9.77
C ASN A 100 -25.42 -12.60 -9.75
N GLU A 101 -24.13 -12.66 -10.00
CA GLU A 101 -23.36 -13.91 -10.03
C GLU A 101 -23.01 -14.35 -8.60
N GLU A 102 -23.60 -15.43 -8.11
CA GLU A 102 -23.49 -15.87 -6.71
C GLU A 102 -22.05 -16.17 -6.29
N ILE A 103 -21.25 -16.80 -7.14
CA ILE A 103 -19.84 -17.11 -6.85
C ILE A 103 -19.04 -15.81 -6.67
N LYS A 104 -19.23 -14.87 -7.58
CA LYS A 104 -18.55 -13.57 -7.51
C LYS A 104 -18.99 -12.76 -6.29
N LYS A 105 -20.27 -12.75 -6.01
CA LYS A 105 -20.86 -12.12 -4.80
C LYS A 105 -20.20 -12.67 -3.55
N LEU A 106 -20.14 -13.99 -3.42
CA LEU A 106 -19.57 -14.66 -2.26
C LEU A 106 -18.07 -14.40 -2.12
N ARG A 107 -17.31 -14.46 -3.21
CA ARG A 107 -15.89 -14.12 -3.24
C ARG A 107 -15.64 -12.69 -2.75
N ASP A 108 -16.34 -11.73 -3.35
CA ASP A 108 -16.10 -10.32 -3.08
C ASP A 108 -16.49 -9.96 -1.64
N ARG A 109 -17.60 -10.52 -1.14
CA ARG A 109 -18.01 -10.43 0.27
C ARG A 109 -16.92 -10.99 1.19
N THR A 110 -16.43 -12.20 0.91
CA THR A 110 -15.42 -12.88 1.72
C THR A 110 -14.13 -12.07 1.80
N ILE A 111 -13.64 -11.57 0.67
CA ILE A 111 -12.43 -10.73 0.60
C ILE A 111 -12.59 -9.48 1.49
N ILE A 112 -13.74 -8.80 1.40
CA ILE A 112 -13.99 -7.57 2.16
C ILE A 112 -14.10 -7.88 3.67
N LEU A 113 -14.85 -8.90 4.04
CA LEU A 113 -15.05 -9.27 5.45
C LEU A 113 -13.75 -9.70 6.12
N ILE A 114 -12.98 -10.58 5.49
CA ILE A 114 -11.67 -11.03 6.00
C ILE A 114 -10.70 -9.85 6.05
N GLY A 115 -10.60 -9.11 4.95
CA GLY A 115 -9.68 -7.98 4.85
C GLY A 115 -9.91 -6.93 5.92
N PHE A 116 -11.17 -6.62 6.20
CA PHE A 116 -11.55 -5.66 7.25
C PHE A 116 -11.31 -6.22 8.65
N SER A 117 -11.83 -7.41 8.95
CA SER A 117 -11.78 -8.00 10.30
C SER A 117 -10.36 -8.34 10.74
N GLY A 118 -9.53 -8.83 9.84
CA GLY A 118 -8.13 -9.17 10.14
C GLY A 118 -7.15 -8.04 9.87
N GLY A 119 -7.58 -6.90 9.34
CA GLY A 119 -6.68 -5.81 8.97
C GLY A 119 -5.59 -6.26 7.98
N PHE A 120 -5.97 -7.11 7.02
CA PHE A 120 -5.03 -7.66 6.05
C PHE A 120 -4.60 -6.63 5.02
N ARG A 121 -3.34 -6.72 4.60
CA ARG A 121 -2.89 -6.05 3.38
C ARG A 121 -3.35 -6.84 2.15
N ARG A 122 -3.57 -6.13 1.04
CA ARG A 122 -4.01 -6.77 -0.22
C ARG A 122 -3.18 -8.00 -0.60
N ASN A 123 -1.85 -7.89 -0.53
CA ASN A 123 -0.96 -8.99 -0.89
C ASN A 123 -1.05 -10.16 0.10
N GLU A 124 -1.33 -9.90 1.37
CA GLU A 124 -1.54 -10.95 2.37
C GLU A 124 -2.78 -11.78 2.02
N ILE A 125 -3.90 -11.13 1.62
CA ILE A 125 -5.12 -11.85 1.21
C ILE A 125 -4.90 -12.66 -0.07
N VAL A 126 -4.25 -12.08 -1.08
CA VAL A 126 -4.05 -12.72 -2.39
C VAL A 126 -3.10 -13.91 -2.32
N SER A 127 -2.21 -13.94 -1.32
CA SER A 127 -1.25 -15.03 -1.11
C SER A 127 -1.71 -16.12 -0.14
N LEU A 128 -2.96 -16.06 0.34
CA LEU A 128 -3.51 -17.11 1.20
C LEU A 128 -3.85 -18.35 0.38
N ASP A 129 -3.36 -19.48 0.84
CA ASP A 129 -3.72 -20.81 0.37
C ASP A 129 -4.63 -21.50 1.39
N TYR A 130 -5.28 -22.59 0.99
CA TYR A 130 -6.14 -23.37 1.88
C TYR A 130 -5.39 -23.89 3.10
N ASP A 131 -4.16 -24.36 2.93
CA ASP A 131 -3.28 -24.88 3.99
C ASP A 131 -2.87 -23.81 5.03
N ASP A 132 -3.11 -22.54 4.73
CA ASP A 132 -2.87 -21.43 5.67
C ASP A 132 -4.02 -21.22 6.67
N LEU A 133 -5.12 -21.98 6.52
CA LEU A 133 -6.35 -21.83 7.31
C LEU A 133 -6.51 -22.96 8.30
N ASP A 134 -6.57 -22.64 9.58
CA ASP A 134 -6.87 -23.56 10.67
C ASP A 134 -8.20 -23.17 11.32
N PHE A 135 -9.27 -23.94 11.01
CA PHE A 135 -10.59 -23.73 11.55
C PHE A 135 -10.74 -24.37 12.93
N VAL A 136 -11.06 -23.54 13.91
CA VAL A 136 -11.28 -23.92 15.30
C VAL A 136 -12.72 -23.61 15.71
N PRO A 137 -13.23 -24.14 16.85
CA PRO A 137 -14.60 -23.88 17.32
C PRO A 137 -14.91 -22.38 17.44
N GLU A 138 -13.93 -21.58 17.85
CA GLU A 138 -14.08 -20.14 18.10
C GLU A 138 -13.96 -19.29 16.81
N GLY A 139 -13.42 -19.85 15.71
CA GLY A 139 -13.20 -19.09 14.48
C GLY A 139 -12.25 -19.71 13.50
N VAL A 140 -11.35 -18.91 12.93
CA VAL A 140 -10.28 -19.35 12.03
C VAL A 140 -8.96 -18.66 12.39
N LYS A 141 -7.89 -19.44 12.45
CA LYS A 141 -6.51 -18.95 12.49
C LYS A 141 -5.98 -18.92 11.07
N ILE A 142 -5.38 -17.82 10.67
CA ILE A 142 -4.86 -17.59 9.33
C ILE A 142 -3.36 -17.34 9.43
N ASN A 143 -2.58 -18.24 8.84
CA ASN A 143 -1.12 -18.14 8.79
C ASN A 143 -0.68 -17.24 7.65
N ILE A 144 0.04 -16.17 7.97
CA ILE A 144 0.61 -15.25 7.00
C ILE A 144 2.08 -15.60 6.83
N LYS A 145 2.44 -16.27 5.75
CA LYS A 145 3.80 -16.71 5.44
C LYS A 145 4.77 -15.55 5.29
N ARG A 146 4.32 -14.42 4.74
CA ARG A 146 5.12 -13.21 4.53
C ARG A 146 4.28 -11.94 4.59
N SER A 147 4.79 -10.92 5.26
CA SER A 147 4.20 -9.59 5.25
C SER A 147 5.23 -8.54 4.82
N LYS A 148 4.77 -7.35 4.43
CA LYS A 148 5.66 -6.25 4.02
C LYS A 148 6.63 -5.81 5.13
N THR A 149 6.27 -6.00 6.38
CA THR A 149 7.07 -5.63 7.57
C THR A 149 7.91 -6.77 8.09
N ASP A 150 7.64 -7.99 7.64
CA ASP A 150 8.39 -9.19 7.97
C ASP A 150 9.49 -9.41 6.92
N GLN A 151 10.65 -8.80 7.16
CA GLN A 151 11.80 -8.90 6.25
C GLN A 151 12.53 -10.25 6.38
N PHE A 152 12.36 -10.94 7.51
CA PHE A 152 13.04 -12.20 7.80
C PHE A 152 12.17 -13.43 7.48
N GLY A 153 10.86 -13.24 7.19
CA GLY A 153 9.96 -14.34 6.86
C GLY A 153 9.57 -15.19 8.07
N GLU A 154 9.51 -14.58 9.26
CA GLU A 154 9.08 -15.27 10.50
C GLU A 154 7.59 -15.64 10.46
N GLY A 155 6.83 -14.99 9.57
CA GLY A 155 5.40 -15.17 9.47
C GLY A 155 4.62 -14.58 10.64
N SER A 156 3.31 -14.67 10.56
CA SER A 156 2.42 -14.26 11.66
C SER A 156 1.09 -14.98 11.57
N VAL A 157 0.40 -15.14 12.69
CA VAL A 157 -0.93 -15.73 12.76
C VAL A 157 -1.94 -14.67 13.10
N LYS A 158 -3.04 -14.63 12.35
CA LYS A 158 -4.22 -13.80 12.69
C LYS A 158 -5.40 -14.70 13.00
N ALA A 159 -6.06 -14.45 14.12
CA ALA A 159 -7.27 -15.15 14.52
C ALA A 159 -8.50 -14.28 14.24
N LEU A 160 -9.49 -14.84 13.57
CA LEU A 160 -10.78 -14.22 13.33
C LEU A 160 -11.86 -15.02 14.05
N PRO A 161 -12.59 -14.44 15.02
CA PRO A 161 -13.68 -15.11 15.68
C PRO A 161 -14.95 -15.16 14.81
N TYR A 162 -15.87 -16.03 15.15
CA TYR A 162 -17.24 -15.97 14.63
C TYR A 162 -17.93 -14.70 15.09
N PHE A 163 -18.77 -14.13 14.24
CA PHE A 163 -19.66 -13.03 14.60
C PHE A 163 -21.10 -13.57 14.71
N ASP A 164 -21.87 -12.95 15.62
CA ASP A 164 -23.27 -13.36 15.86
C ASP A 164 -24.14 -13.28 14.60
N ASN A 165 -23.92 -12.26 13.77
CA ASN A 165 -24.65 -12.11 12.52
C ASN A 165 -23.92 -12.81 11.37
N PRO A 166 -24.44 -13.94 10.85
CA PRO A 166 -23.79 -14.70 9.78
C PRO A 166 -23.57 -13.90 8.49
N LYS A 167 -24.43 -12.91 8.22
CA LYS A 167 -24.33 -12.05 7.03
C LYS A 167 -23.01 -11.27 7.01
N TYR A 168 -22.50 -10.86 8.18
CA TYR A 168 -21.27 -10.08 8.30
C TYR A 168 -20.13 -10.87 8.93
N CYS A 169 -20.31 -12.18 9.13
CA CYS A 169 -19.30 -13.04 9.72
C CYS A 169 -18.20 -13.41 8.71
N PRO A 170 -16.93 -13.03 8.92
CA PRO A 170 -15.83 -13.34 8.02
C PRO A 170 -15.60 -14.85 7.92
N VAL A 171 -15.71 -15.59 9.04
CA VAL A 171 -15.46 -17.04 9.11
C VAL A 171 -16.55 -17.82 8.37
N ALA A 172 -17.82 -17.46 8.58
CA ALA A 172 -18.94 -18.11 7.88
C ALA A 172 -18.85 -17.86 6.36
N SER A 173 -18.51 -16.63 5.96
CA SER A 173 -18.34 -16.28 4.55
C SER A 173 -17.17 -17.04 3.91
N LEU A 174 -16.04 -17.19 4.63
CA LEU A 174 -14.87 -17.92 4.17
C LEU A 174 -15.19 -19.41 3.98
N LYS A 175 -15.81 -20.06 4.96
CA LYS A 175 -16.22 -21.47 4.84
C LYS A 175 -17.11 -21.70 3.64
N LYS A 176 -18.11 -20.82 3.45
CA LYS A 176 -19.01 -20.92 2.30
C LYS A 176 -18.27 -20.69 0.98
N TRP A 177 -17.32 -19.74 0.93
CA TRP A 177 -16.50 -19.53 -0.26
C TRP A 177 -15.70 -20.78 -0.63
N ILE A 178 -15.00 -21.37 0.34
CA ILE A 178 -14.21 -22.60 0.12
C ILE A 178 -15.09 -23.72 -0.42
N SER A 179 -16.25 -23.99 0.20
CA SER A 179 -17.15 -25.07 -0.21
C SER A 179 -17.75 -24.92 -1.62
N VAL A 180 -17.65 -23.75 -2.24
CA VAL A 180 -18.19 -23.46 -3.58
C VAL A 180 -17.08 -23.29 -4.63
N SER A 181 -15.84 -23.01 -4.17
CA SER A 181 -14.68 -22.77 -5.05
C SER A 181 -13.89 -24.05 -5.36
N GLU A 182 -14.15 -25.15 -4.64
CA GLU A 182 -13.66 -26.50 -4.95
C GLU A 182 -14.47 -27.10 -6.11
#